data_2f4ed53cc1b8372b7f33f9fe55c300a2
#
_entry.id   2f4ed53cc1b8372b7f33f9fe55c300a2
#
_cell.length_a   1.000
_cell.length_b   1.000
_cell.length_c   1.000
_cell.angle_alpha   90.00
_cell.angle_beta   90.00
_cell.angle_gamma   90.00
#
_symmetry.space_group_name_H-M   'P 1'
#
loop_
_entity.id
_entity.type
_entity.pdbx_description
1 polymer ?
#
loop_
_entity_poly.entity_id
_entity_poly.type
_entity_poly.pdbx_seq_one_letter_code
_entity_poly.pdbx_strand_id
1 'polypeptide(L)' 'MLKSKIGILLRSSKYRREFIQKELGVSANTLSNWSTGKTYPTMDKGYLLAKLLEVNIEDLYEWIEEEQN' A
#
# COMPACT_ATOMS: atom_id res chain seq x y z
N MET A 1 -15.63 2.10 5.09
CA MET A 1 -14.79 2.48 3.94
C MET A 1 -13.38 1.95 4.13
N LEU A 2 -12.72 1.68 3.04
CA LEU A 2 -11.36 1.16 3.09
C LEU A 2 -10.36 2.32 3.14
N LYS A 3 -9.43 2.25 4.09
CA LYS A 3 -8.40 3.26 4.25
C LYS A 3 -7.03 2.61 3.96
N SER A 4 -6.21 3.29 3.16
CA SER A 4 -4.88 2.79 2.86
C SER A 4 -3.90 3.12 3.97
N LYS A 5 -3.11 2.12 4.38
CA LYS A 5 -2.01 2.30 5.32
C LYS A 5 -0.66 2.19 4.61
N ILE A 6 -0.69 2.09 3.30
CA ILE A 6 0.52 1.88 2.51
C ILE A 6 1.51 3.03 2.70
N GLY A 7 1.02 4.27 2.72
CA GLY A 7 1.91 5.42 2.89
C GLY A 7 2.70 5.38 4.19
N ILE A 8 2.03 5.01 5.29
CA ILE A 8 2.67 4.88 6.59
C ILE A 8 3.71 3.78 6.56
N LEU A 9 3.35 2.63 5.99
CA LEU A 9 4.25 1.49 5.92
C LEU A 9 5.47 1.77 5.05
N LEU A 10 5.29 2.50 3.95
CA LEU A 10 6.41 2.89 3.10
C LEU A 10 7.39 3.78 3.84
N ARG A 11 6.89 4.71 4.65
CA ARG A 11 7.75 5.63 5.40
C ARG A 11 8.58 4.90 6.46
N SER A 12 8.07 3.82 7.00
CA SER A 12 8.79 3.04 8.00
C SER A 12 9.58 1.87 7.41
N SER A 13 9.52 1.68 6.10
CA SER A 13 10.22 0.60 5.41
C SER A 13 11.71 0.88 5.32
N LYS A 14 12.50 -0.20 5.34
CA LYS A 14 13.95 -0.13 5.12
C LYS A 14 14.29 0.10 3.63
N TYR A 15 13.34 -0.11 2.74
CA TYR A 15 13.56 0.06 1.31
C TYR A 15 13.18 1.44 0.84
N ARG A 16 13.92 1.97 -0.13
CA ARG A 16 13.57 3.21 -0.79
C ARG A 16 12.38 2.99 -1.71
N ARG A 17 11.59 4.03 -1.92
CA ARG A 17 10.42 3.93 -2.78
C ARG A 17 10.80 3.52 -4.20
N GLU A 18 11.92 4.00 -4.72
CA GLU A 18 12.40 3.63 -6.05
C GLU A 18 12.65 2.14 -6.18
N PHE A 19 13.19 1.54 -5.13
CA PHE A 19 13.41 0.09 -5.12
C PHE A 19 12.08 -0.65 -5.19
N ILE A 20 11.12 -0.22 -4.39
CA ILE A 20 9.79 -0.84 -4.35
C ILE A 20 9.10 -0.69 -5.70
N GLN A 21 9.18 0.51 -6.31
CA GLN A 21 8.63 0.74 -7.65
C GLN A 21 9.20 -0.25 -8.66
N LYS A 22 10.51 -0.43 -8.62
CA LYS A 22 11.20 -1.32 -9.55
C LYS A 22 10.76 -2.77 -9.34
N GLU A 23 10.70 -3.21 -8.10
CA GLU A 23 10.33 -4.58 -7.77
C GLU A 23 8.89 -4.90 -8.17
N LEU A 24 8.01 -3.92 -8.05
CA LEU A 24 6.59 -4.10 -8.38
C LEU A 24 6.27 -3.73 -9.83
N GLY A 25 7.21 -3.10 -10.52
CA GLY A 25 7.00 -2.67 -11.91
C GLY A 25 5.97 -1.56 -12.03
N VAL A 26 5.96 -0.62 -11.08
CA VAL A 26 4.99 0.48 -11.07
C VAL A 26 5.71 1.83 -11.05
N SER A 27 4.98 2.87 -11.47
CA SER A 27 5.51 4.23 -11.47
C SER A 27 5.44 4.86 -10.08
N ALA A 28 6.16 5.95 -9.89
CA ALA A 28 6.08 6.74 -8.67
C ALA A 28 4.66 7.25 -8.44
N ASN A 29 3.99 7.64 -9.52
CA ASN A 29 2.61 8.14 -9.43
C ASN A 29 1.66 7.05 -8.93
N THR A 30 1.81 5.83 -9.46
CA THR A 30 0.99 4.70 -9.02
C THR A 30 1.21 4.41 -7.54
N LEU A 31 2.46 4.38 -7.11
CA LEU A 31 2.77 4.13 -5.70
C LEU A 31 2.19 5.22 -4.80
N SER A 32 2.28 6.48 -5.24
CA SER A 32 1.68 7.59 -4.50
C SER A 32 0.16 7.46 -4.39
N ASN A 33 -0.49 7.05 -5.47
CA ASN A 33 -1.94 6.85 -5.46
C ASN A 33 -2.33 5.73 -4.48
N TRP A 34 -1.55 4.66 -4.41
CA TRP A 34 -1.78 3.61 -3.44
C TRP A 34 -1.59 4.11 -2.01
N SER A 35 -0.57 4.96 -1.80
CA SER A 35 -0.25 5.50 -0.48
C SER A 35 -1.38 6.33 0.11
N THR A 36 -2.10 7.05 -0.74
CA THR A 36 -3.19 7.92 -0.30
C THR A 36 -4.56 7.25 -0.38
N GLY A 37 -4.64 6.06 -0.99
CA GLY A 37 -5.91 5.37 -1.15
C GLY A 37 -6.72 5.86 -2.34
N LYS A 38 -6.10 6.64 -3.22
CA LYS A 38 -6.77 7.08 -4.44
C LYS A 38 -7.06 5.89 -5.37
N THR A 39 -6.09 4.98 -5.46
CA THR A 39 -6.26 3.69 -6.13
C THR A 39 -5.64 2.62 -5.25
N TYR A 40 -5.87 1.37 -5.61
CA TYR A 40 -5.38 0.23 -4.83
C TYR A 40 -4.65 -0.73 -5.74
N PRO A 41 -3.62 -1.43 -5.23
CA PRO A 41 -2.93 -2.43 -6.03
C PRO A 41 -3.85 -3.60 -6.36
N THR A 42 -3.57 -4.24 -7.49
CA THR A 42 -4.17 -5.53 -7.79
C THR A 42 -3.73 -6.54 -6.75
N MET A 43 -4.43 -7.67 -6.64
CA MET A 43 -4.15 -8.66 -5.60
C MET A 43 -2.70 -9.15 -5.64
N ASP A 44 -2.20 -9.44 -6.84
CA ASP A 44 -0.83 -9.93 -6.98
C ASP A 44 0.19 -8.90 -6.53
N LYS A 45 0.01 -7.64 -6.93
CA LYS A 45 0.92 -6.57 -6.52
C LYS A 45 0.78 -6.25 -5.03
N GLY A 46 -0.43 -6.39 -4.50
CA GLY A 46 -0.66 -6.23 -3.07
C GLY A 46 0.10 -7.26 -2.25
N TYR A 47 0.08 -8.52 -2.66
CA TYR A 47 0.84 -9.56 -2.00
C TYR A 47 2.35 -9.31 -2.07
N LEU A 48 2.85 -8.91 -3.24
CA LEU A 48 4.27 -8.60 -3.39
C LEU A 48 4.68 -7.42 -2.51
N LEU A 49 3.84 -6.39 -2.46
CA LEU A 49 4.11 -5.22 -1.62
C LEU A 49 4.16 -5.60 -0.14
N ALA A 50 3.18 -6.38 0.32
CA ALA A 50 3.14 -6.83 1.70
C ALA A 50 4.41 -7.63 2.03
N LYS A 51 4.84 -8.48 1.12
CA LYS A 51 6.05 -9.28 1.30
C LYS A 51 7.28 -8.40 1.44
N LEU A 52 7.42 -7.38 0.58
CA LEU A 52 8.54 -6.45 0.65
C LEU A 52 8.53 -5.66 1.96
N LEU A 53 7.35 -5.28 2.42
CA LEU A 53 7.20 -4.50 3.65
C LEU A 53 7.21 -5.38 4.90
N GLU A 54 7.28 -6.69 4.73
CA GLU A 54 7.32 -7.67 5.82
C GLU A 54 6.09 -7.59 6.72
N VAL A 55 4.93 -7.42 6.09
CA VAL A 55 3.64 -7.38 6.78
C VAL A 55 2.67 -8.34 6.08
N ASN A 56 1.54 -8.59 6.70
CA ASN A 56 0.46 -9.34 6.06
C ASN A 56 -0.30 -8.43 5.11
N ILE A 57 -0.95 -9.01 4.10
CA ILE A 57 -1.66 -8.19 3.11
C ILE A 57 -2.75 -7.35 3.76
N GLU A 58 -3.43 -7.88 4.77
CA GLU A 58 -4.47 -7.12 5.47
C GLU A 58 -3.92 -5.93 6.24
N ASP A 59 -2.62 -5.90 6.51
CA ASP A 59 -2.00 -4.76 7.19
C ASP A 59 -1.83 -3.54 6.27
N LEU A 60 -2.03 -3.74 4.96
CA LEU A 60 -1.94 -2.63 4.01
C LEU A 60 -3.15 -1.71 4.09
N TYR A 61 -4.22 -2.17 4.70
CA TYR A 61 -5.48 -1.45 4.71
C TYR A 61 -6.13 -1.51 6.08
N GLU A 62 -7.05 -0.58 6.30
CA GLU A 62 -7.89 -0.58 7.48
C GLU A 62 -9.33 -0.34 7.02
N TRP A 63 -10.25 -1.14 7.52
CA TRP A 63 -11.67 -0.92 7.25
C TRP A 63 -12.24 -0.03 8.33
N ILE A 64 -12.81 1.10 7.95
CA ILE A 64 -13.41 2.05 8.87
C ILE A 64 -14.92 1.95 8.72
N GLU A 65 -15.60 1.61 9.83
CA GLU A 65 -17.05 1.58 9.85
C GLU A 65 -17.58 3.01 9.86
N GLU A 66 -18.55 3.26 9.00
CA GLU A 66 -19.23 4.55 9.02
C GLU A 66 -20.40 4.47 9.98
N GLU A 67 -20.44 5.41 10.91
CA GLU A 67 -21.58 5.50 11.79
C GLU A 67 -22.77 6.06 11.01
N GLN A 68 -23.90 5.36 11.14
CA GLN A 68 -25.14 5.82 10.54
C GLN A 68 -26.04 6.32 11.62
N ASN A 69 -26.39 7.58 11.51
CA ASN A 69 -27.32 8.23 12.45
C ASN A 69 -28.70 8.31 11.82
#